data_6a1b9ab4cb14dac1c55c3d8b7de40c9b
#
_entry.id   6a1b9ab4cb14dac1c55c3d8b7de40c9b
#
_cell.length_a   1.000
_cell.length_b   1.000
_cell.length_c   1.000
_cell.angle_alpha   90.00
_cell.angle_beta   90.00
_cell.angle_gamma   90.00
#
_symmetry.space_group_name_H-M   'P 1'
#
loop_
_entity.id
_entity.type
_entity.pdbx_description
1 polymer ?
#
loop_
_entity_poly.entity_id
_entity_poly.type
_entity_poly.pdbx_seq_one_letter_code
_entity_poly.pdbx_strand_id
1 'polypeptide(L)'
;MTAVTAIMEGDGKKEEQEGERRWDDGLIARRKPGSGADAADPLDPAAVDPAAVEPPADQGAGADGRAVEGADDDGVEVLVGADYGRPLRTRLEALRELVGLSRTRLEEGALAEAGRVLDEAVARQRLSARHTVVAIAGATGSGKSTLFNALAQVPLSETGLRRPTTSAPIACSWSEGAAGLLDRLAIPPRLRRRPLAGGAEELSGLVLVDLPDHDSALVKHREQVERVLALVDAVIWVVDPEKYADAALHERYLRPLAGHAEVTFVVLNQVDRLPGEAADQVLDDLRRLLDEDGMAVGEHGDPGATVLALSALSGEGVEELRDAVGTFVQERTAAARRLSADVDAAAHGLRAAYVAHGRTGLDERSREDFAARLAEAVGAEAAGEAAERAWRRHAGRACGTPWLRLWRWYERKRVPDGAPSSSPVPAEEELTARQRVEQAVRTVADEAAEGLPAPWAQAVREAAVRGADGLPEALDELSVREAAVTAKRPLRPAWWPAAVLAQASMTLVQIYGGLWLVGQIVGVFQPGLVVPALLMLAGIVGGPLVEWACTVAVRGPARRYGQDAQRRLREAAAACGRARVLDPVAGELMRYREVREQYATVAGNARTGLGERGASVAQGAAGERVVFWG
;
A
#
# COMPACT_ATOMS: atom_id res chain seq x y z
N MET A 1 -56.33 -9.97 20.59
CA MET A 1 -56.96 -11.09 21.32
C MET A 1 -55.83 -11.99 21.69
N THR A 2 -55.42 -11.84 22.88
CA THR A 2 -55.50 -12.62 24.13
C THR A 2 -54.32 -13.61 24.15
N ALA A 3 -53.28 -13.34 24.91
CA ALA A 3 -53.13 -13.51 26.35
C ALA A 3 -52.82 -14.97 26.66
N VAL A 4 -51.90 -15.37 27.46
CA VAL A 4 -51.54 -15.12 28.81
C VAL A 4 -50.73 -16.32 29.35
N THR A 5 -49.62 -16.11 30.00
CA THR A 5 -49.25 -16.42 31.40
C THR A 5 -48.72 -17.82 31.63
N ALA A 6 -47.51 -18.01 32.06
CA ALA A 6 -46.81 -17.76 33.32
C ALA A 6 -46.79 -18.98 34.28
N ILE A 7 -45.64 -19.13 34.99
CA ILE A 7 -45.40 -19.62 36.33
C ILE A 7 -45.19 -21.15 36.49
N MET A 8 -44.05 -21.63 37.02
CA MET A 8 -43.53 -21.69 38.39
C MET A 8 -42.18 -22.37 38.41
N GLU A 9 -41.18 -21.77 38.97
CA GLU A 9 -40.49 -22.05 40.25
C GLU A 9 -40.32 -23.50 40.67
N GLY A 10 -39.08 -23.89 40.89
CA GLY A 10 -38.69 -25.13 41.53
C GLY A 10 -37.18 -25.19 41.78
N ASP A 11 -36.80 -24.79 42.95
CA ASP A 11 -35.51 -24.78 43.62
C ASP A 11 -34.80 -26.14 43.58
N GLY A 12 -33.46 -26.17 43.44
CA GLY A 12 -32.66 -27.38 43.55
C GLY A 12 -31.17 -27.15 43.40
N LYS A 13 -30.53 -26.62 44.43
CA LYS A 13 -29.07 -26.63 44.64
C LYS A 13 -28.48 -28.00 44.41
N LYS A 14 -27.43 -28.10 43.59
CA LYS A 14 -26.29 -28.99 43.81
C LYS A 14 -25.03 -28.36 43.22
N GLU A 15 -24.11 -28.12 44.13
CA GLU A 15 -22.69 -27.87 43.89
C GLU A 15 -22.09 -29.05 43.12
N GLU A 16 -21.40 -28.77 42.02
CA GLU A 16 -20.35 -29.66 41.53
C GLU A 16 -19.21 -28.82 40.93
N GLN A 17 -18.09 -29.01 41.52
CA GLN A 17 -16.74 -28.56 41.38
C GLN A 17 -16.26 -28.31 39.93
N GLU A 18 -15.70 -27.14 39.74
CA GLU A 18 -14.77 -26.76 38.68
C GLU A 18 -13.54 -27.68 38.68
N GLY A 19 -13.38 -28.41 37.61
CA GLY A 19 -12.15 -29.11 37.27
C GLY A 19 -11.43 -28.34 36.16
N GLU A 20 -10.57 -27.40 36.51
CA GLU A 20 -9.57 -26.82 35.65
C GLU A 20 -8.66 -27.91 35.03
N ARG A 21 -8.79 -28.22 33.76
CA ARG A 21 -7.76 -28.98 33.02
C ARG A 21 -6.72 -28.02 32.48
N ARG A 22 -5.69 -27.85 33.29
CA ARG A 22 -4.42 -27.25 32.94
C ARG A 22 -3.74 -28.14 31.89
N TRP A 23 -3.50 -27.61 30.70
CA TRP A 23 -2.63 -28.23 29.70
C TRP A 23 -1.20 -28.05 30.14
N ASP A 24 -0.50 -29.17 30.35
CA ASP A 24 0.89 -29.24 30.77
C ASP A 24 1.80 -29.18 29.54
N ASP A 25 2.47 -28.03 29.35
CA ASP A 25 3.49 -27.81 28.32
C ASP A 25 4.84 -28.41 28.76
N GLY A 26 4.88 -29.71 28.83
CA GLY A 26 6.13 -30.41 29.11
C GLY A 26 6.86 -30.90 27.86
N LEU A 27 7.65 -30.09 27.20
CA LEU A 27 8.77 -30.55 26.34
C LEU A 27 9.66 -29.38 25.86
N ILE A 28 10.36 -28.70 26.79
CA ILE A 28 11.64 -28.05 26.44
C ILE A 28 12.65 -28.37 27.53
N ALA A 29 13.46 -29.37 27.29
CA ALA A 29 14.61 -29.71 28.13
C ALA A 29 15.70 -28.64 27.97
N ARG A 30 15.84 -27.79 28.97
CA ARG A 30 17.01 -26.91 29.15
C ARG A 30 18.22 -27.78 29.52
N ARG A 31 19.21 -27.86 28.63
CA ARG A 31 20.56 -28.29 28.96
C ARG A 31 21.28 -27.17 29.71
N LYS A 32 21.56 -27.37 31.00
CA LYS A 32 22.51 -26.56 31.77
C LYS A 32 23.94 -26.92 31.35
N PRO A 33 24.87 -25.96 31.24
CA PRO A 33 26.31 -26.29 31.18
C PRO A 33 26.86 -26.53 32.58
N GLY A 34 27.53 -27.66 32.76
CA GLY A 34 28.25 -28.02 33.98
C GLY A 34 29.56 -27.26 34.10
N SER A 35 29.81 -26.82 35.30
CA SER A 35 31.07 -26.24 35.77
C SER A 35 32.18 -27.30 35.87
N GLY A 36 33.39 -26.96 35.42
CA GLY A 36 34.62 -27.67 35.69
C GLY A 36 35.79 -26.77 35.36
N ALA A 37 36.44 -26.31 36.41
CA ALA A 37 37.63 -25.48 36.40
C ALA A 37 38.86 -26.25 35.92
N ASP A 38 39.76 -25.62 35.16
CA ASP A 38 41.13 -25.40 35.62
C ASP A 38 41.88 -24.43 34.72
N ALA A 39 42.79 -23.76 35.39
CA ALA A 39 43.55 -22.58 35.02
C ALA A 39 44.63 -22.81 33.93
N ALA A 40 44.94 -21.78 33.15
CA ALA A 40 46.26 -21.23 32.94
C ALA A 40 46.16 -19.98 32.02
N ASP A 41 46.76 -18.92 32.50
CA ASP A 41 46.88 -17.55 32.04
C ASP A 41 48.02 -17.39 31.01
N PRO A 42 48.41 -16.17 30.58
CA PRO A 42 48.23 -15.66 29.22
C PRO A 42 49.57 -15.50 28.48
N LEU A 43 49.53 -15.32 27.19
CA LEU A 43 50.58 -14.61 26.45
C LEU A 43 50.02 -13.75 25.34
N ASP A 44 50.35 -12.53 25.40
CA ASP A 44 49.99 -11.35 24.62
C ASP A 44 50.84 -11.26 23.32
N PRO A 45 50.56 -10.27 22.43
CA PRO A 45 50.60 -10.42 20.98
C PRO A 45 51.86 -9.88 20.34
N ALA A 46 52.17 -10.36 19.16
CA ALA A 46 53.08 -9.63 18.27
C ALA A 46 52.77 -9.89 16.80
N ALA A 47 52.36 -8.84 16.16
CA ALA A 47 52.62 -8.41 14.80
C ALA A 47 53.36 -9.35 13.84
N VAL A 48 52.76 -9.59 12.67
CA VAL A 48 53.50 -9.66 11.40
C VAL A 48 52.62 -9.09 10.27
N ASP A 49 53.25 -8.15 9.58
CA ASP A 49 52.79 -7.32 8.48
C ASP A 49 52.73 -8.12 7.13
N PRO A 50 52.01 -7.62 6.10
CA PRO A 50 51.77 -8.33 4.84
C PRO A 50 52.87 -8.04 3.81
N ALA A 51 53.33 -9.07 3.14
CA ALA A 51 54.16 -8.93 1.95
C ALA A 51 53.59 -9.66 0.74
N ALA A 52 53.24 -8.85 -0.23
CA ALA A 52 53.23 -8.98 -1.66
C ALA A 52 53.74 -10.31 -2.28
N VAL A 53 52.93 -10.87 -3.19
CA VAL A 53 53.46 -11.62 -4.34
C VAL A 53 52.70 -11.17 -5.58
N GLU A 54 53.43 -10.47 -6.47
CA GLU A 54 53.06 -10.11 -7.84
C GLU A 54 53.04 -11.32 -8.76
N PRO A 55 52.29 -11.28 -9.88
CA PRO A 55 52.28 -12.33 -10.90
C PRO A 55 53.40 -12.14 -11.93
N PRO A 56 53.92 -13.21 -12.55
CA PRO A 56 54.84 -13.05 -13.66
C PRO A 56 54.12 -12.84 -15.00
N ALA A 57 54.66 -11.88 -15.74
CA ALA A 57 54.28 -11.48 -17.08
C ALA A 57 54.82 -12.43 -18.16
N ASP A 58 54.01 -12.57 -19.21
CA ASP A 58 54.29 -12.47 -20.63
C ASP A 58 55.57 -13.10 -21.25
N GLN A 59 55.31 -13.98 -22.22
CA GLN A 59 56.05 -14.18 -23.49
C GLN A 59 55.21 -15.09 -24.40
N GLY A 60 54.67 -14.74 -25.41
CA GLY A 60 54.94 -14.20 -26.70
C GLY A 60 55.08 -15.27 -27.78
N ALA A 61 54.24 -15.16 -28.83
CA ALA A 61 54.41 -15.51 -30.23
C ALA A 61 54.26 -16.99 -30.71
N GLY A 62 53.42 -17.16 -31.74
CA GLY A 62 53.57 -18.14 -32.77
C GLY A 62 52.27 -18.70 -33.36
N ALA A 63 51.85 -18.16 -34.48
CA ALA A 63 50.85 -18.73 -35.36
C ALA A 63 51.22 -20.13 -35.84
N ASP A 64 50.27 -21.04 -35.94
CA ASP A 64 49.98 -21.79 -37.15
C ASP A 64 48.69 -22.59 -37.04
N GLY A 65 47.88 -22.46 -38.08
CA GLY A 65 46.63 -23.19 -38.20
C GLY A 65 46.81 -24.65 -38.53
N ARG A 66 45.93 -25.43 -37.93
CA ARG A 66 45.45 -26.70 -38.54
C ARG A 66 44.10 -27.05 -37.96
N ALA A 67 43.11 -27.08 -38.84
CA ALA A 67 41.84 -27.72 -38.61
C ALA A 67 42.03 -29.19 -38.22
N VAL A 68 41.38 -29.62 -37.13
CA VAL A 68 41.07 -31.03 -36.87
C VAL A 68 39.55 -31.06 -36.58
N GLU A 69 38.85 -31.62 -37.54
CA GLU A 69 37.46 -32.07 -37.42
C GLU A 69 37.39 -33.22 -36.43
N GLY A 70 36.32 -33.22 -35.63
CA GLY A 70 35.71 -34.42 -35.09
C GLY A 70 36.09 -34.79 -33.65
N ALA A 71 35.30 -34.30 -32.71
CA ALA A 71 34.91 -35.08 -31.54
C ALA A 71 33.54 -34.55 -31.10
N ASP A 72 32.56 -35.44 -31.12
CA ASP A 72 31.22 -35.25 -30.64
C ASP A 72 31.26 -34.81 -29.16
N ASP A 73 31.16 -33.52 -28.93
CA ASP A 73 30.88 -32.95 -27.63
C ASP A 73 29.35 -32.99 -27.48
N ASP A 74 28.85 -34.10 -26.93
CA ASP A 74 27.50 -34.17 -26.38
C ASP A 74 27.40 -33.11 -25.29
N GLY A 75 27.28 -31.86 -25.74
CA GLY A 75 26.94 -30.72 -24.92
C GLY A 75 25.60 -30.98 -24.27
N VAL A 76 25.64 -31.44 -23.03
CA VAL A 76 24.53 -31.36 -22.12
C VAL A 76 24.17 -29.89 -22.01
N GLU A 77 23.34 -29.42 -22.96
CA GLU A 77 22.65 -28.14 -22.89
C GLU A 77 21.79 -28.19 -21.62
N VAL A 78 22.36 -27.67 -20.52
CA VAL A 78 21.62 -27.43 -19.29
C VAL A 78 20.55 -26.43 -19.64
N LEU A 79 19.41 -26.91 -20.12
CA LEU A 79 18.20 -26.12 -20.30
C LEU A 79 17.75 -25.70 -18.90
N VAL A 80 18.29 -24.57 -18.49
CA VAL A 80 17.85 -23.83 -17.30
C VAL A 80 16.38 -23.54 -17.46
N GLY A 81 15.58 -24.19 -16.62
CA GLY A 81 14.20 -23.97 -16.21
C GLY A 81 13.19 -23.36 -17.19
N ALA A 82 11.92 -23.61 -16.96
CA ALA A 82 10.81 -23.11 -17.77
C ALA A 82 10.99 -21.62 -18.10
N ASP A 83 11.19 -21.29 -19.37
CA ASP A 83 11.19 -19.88 -19.83
C ASP A 83 9.75 -19.40 -19.87
N TYR A 84 9.31 -18.83 -18.76
CA TYR A 84 8.06 -18.09 -18.73
C TYR A 84 8.20 -16.91 -19.68
N GLY A 85 7.41 -16.81 -20.73
CA GLY A 85 7.46 -15.71 -21.68
C GLY A 85 7.54 -14.34 -20.96
N ARG A 86 8.13 -13.35 -21.63
CA ARG A 86 8.36 -12.01 -21.04
C ARG A 86 7.17 -11.45 -20.26
N PRO A 87 5.90 -11.57 -20.72
CA PRO A 87 4.75 -11.03 -19.99
C PRO A 87 4.56 -11.64 -18.61
N LEU A 88 4.63 -12.97 -18.49
CA LEU A 88 4.44 -13.66 -17.21
C LEU A 88 5.60 -13.37 -16.24
N ARG A 89 6.84 -13.29 -16.74
CA ARG A 89 8.00 -12.92 -15.93
C ARG A 89 7.81 -11.53 -15.30
N THR A 90 7.40 -10.54 -16.10
CA THR A 90 7.13 -9.18 -15.61
C THR A 90 6.02 -9.18 -14.55
N ARG A 91 4.96 -9.96 -14.74
CA ARG A 91 3.88 -10.09 -13.74
C ARG A 91 4.36 -10.72 -12.43
N LEU A 92 5.21 -11.74 -12.49
CA LEU A 92 5.80 -12.37 -11.30
C LEU A 92 6.78 -11.44 -10.57
N GLU A 93 7.57 -10.66 -11.29
CA GLU A 93 8.44 -9.65 -10.71
C GLU A 93 7.60 -8.57 -9.99
N ALA A 94 6.56 -8.06 -10.66
CA ALA A 94 5.62 -7.11 -10.06
C ALA A 94 4.90 -7.68 -8.82
N LEU A 95 4.49 -8.95 -8.86
CA LEU A 95 3.88 -9.62 -7.71
C LEU A 95 4.85 -9.76 -6.54
N ARG A 96 6.13 -10.06 -6.80
CA ARG A 96 7.17 -10.12 -5.77
C ARG A 96 7.38 -8.77 -5.11
N GLU A 97 7.47 -7.70 -5.90
CA GLU A 97 7.63 -6.35 -5.41
C GLU A 97 6.39 -5.89 -4.63
N LEU A 98 5.19 -6.17 -5.15
CA LEU A 98 3.92 -5.92 -4.49
C LEU A 98 3.86 -6.55 -3.08
N VAL A 99 4.21 -7.83 -2.96
CA VAL A 99 4.26 -8.54 -1.68
C VAL A 99 5.30 -7.90 -0.75
N GLY A 100 6.48 -7.54 -1.28
CA GLY A 100 7.54 -6.89 -0.50
C GLY A 100 7.10 -5.56 0.10
N LEU A 101 6.49 -4.69 -0.72
CA LEU A 101 6.01 -3.36 -0.31
C LEU A 101 4.82 -3.43 0.67
N SER A 102 4.05 -4.52 0.62
CA SER A 102 2.79 -4.64 1.37
C SER A 102 2.91 -5.35 2.72
N ARG A 103 4.02 -6.04 3.00
CA ARG A 103 4.22 -6.83 4.24
C ARG A 103 4.01 -6.04 5.53
N THR A 104 4.25 -4.74 5.53
CA THR A 104 4.09 -3.87 6.71
C THR A 104 2.68 -3.30 6.85
N ARG A 105 1.79 -3.55 5.88
CA ARG A 105 0.45 -2.94 5.80
C ARG A 105 -0.68 -3.95 5.73
N LEU A 106 -0.41 -5.13 5.21
CA LEU A 106 -1.37 -6.22 5.09
C LEU A 106 -1.00 -7.35 6.05
N GLU A 107 -2.02 -8.05 6.52
CA GLU A 107 -1.84 -9.27 7.30
C GLU A 107 -1.19 -10.36 6.46
N GLU A 108 -0.37 -11.21 7.08
CA GLU A 108 0.34 -12.30 6.42
C GLU A 108 -0.63 -13.24 5.69
N GLY A 109 -1.81 -13.48 6.27
CA GLY A 109 -2.87 -14.29 5.65
C GLY A 109 -3.37 -13.75 4.32
N ALA A 110 -3.45 -12.42 4.18
CA ALA A 110 -3.88 -11.79 2.92
C ALA A 110 -2.84 -11.93 1.79
N LEU A 111 -1.56 -12.06 2.14
CA LEU A 111 -0.45 -12.22 1.20
C LEU A 111 -0.05 -13.69 0.98
N ALA A 112 -0.62 -14.63 1.74
CA ALA A 112 -0.21 -16.04 1.73
C ALA A 112 -0.35 -16.68 0.35
N GLU A 113 -1.46 -16.41 -0.35
CA GLU A 113 -1.71 -16.94 -1.69
C GLU A 113 -0.70 -16.40 -2.72
N ALA A 114 -0.44 -15.10 -2.70
CA ALA A 114 0.58 -14.48 -3.56
C ALA A 114 1.99 -15.03 -3.27
N GLY A 115 2.31 -15.24 -1.99
CA GLY A 115 3.56 -15.90 -1.57
C GLY A 115 3.67 -17.32 -2.12
N ARG A 116 2.59 -18.11 -2.00
CA ARG A 116 2.53 -19.48 -2.53
C ARG A 116 2.76 -19.52 -4.05
N VAL A 117 2.16 -18.61 -4.81
CA VAL A 117 2.33 -18.51 -6.27
C VAL A 117 3.79 -18.18 -6.61
N LEU A 118 4.45 -17.29 -5.87
CA LEU A 118 5.86 -16.95 -6.08
C LEU A 118 6.79 -18.12 -5.75
N ASP A 119 6.53 -18.86 -4.68
CA ASP A 119 7.30 -20.05 -4.29
C ASP A 119 7.14 -21.15 -5.33
N GLU A 120 5.92 -21.34 -5.85
CA GLU A 120 5.62 -22.27 -6.92
C GLU A 120 6.40 -21.93 -8.20
N ALA A 121 6.37 -20.65 -8.60
CA ALA A 121 7.10 -20.16 -9.77
C ALA A 121 8.60 -20.45 -9.65
N VAL A 122 9.20 -20.16 -8.49
CA VAL A 122 10.62 -20.42 -8.22
C VAL A 122 10.93 -21.92 -8.23
N ALA A 123 10.08 -22.72 -7.58
CA ALA A 123 10.27 -24.15 -7.51
C ALA A 123 10.14 -24.79 -8.90
N ARG A 124 9.17 -24.35 -9.71
CA ARG A 124 8.96 -24.89 -11.07
C ARG A 124 10.09 -24.52 -12.02
N GLN A 125 10.70 -23.33 -11.88
CA GLN A 125 11.89 -22.92 -12.65
C GLN A 125 13.12 -23.82 -12.44
N ARG A 126 13.22 -24.47 -11.30
CA ARG A 126 14.34 -25.40 -10.97
C ARG A 126 14.11 -26.80 -11.52
N LEU A 127 12.94 -27.08 -12.07
CA LEU A 127 12.54 -28.38 -12.58
C LEU A 127 12.60 -28.40 -14.11
N SER A 128 12.54 -29.59 -14.70
CA SER A 128 12.60 -29.74 -16.15
C SER A 128 11.50 -28.99 -16.89
N ALA A 129 11.87 -28.13 -17.81
CA ALA A 129 10.95 -27.46 -18.73
C ALA A 129 10.42 -28.35 -19.86
N ARG A 130 11.04 -29.51 -20.05
CA ARG A 130 10.65 -30.47 -21.11
C ARG A 130 9.47 -31.34 -20.73
N HIS A 131 9.07 -31.35 -19.45
CA HIS A 131 8.03 -32.24 -18.95
C HIS A 131 6.79 -31.45 -18.55
N THR A 132 5.63 -31.92 -19.00
CA THR A 132 4.31 -31.47 -18.59
C THR A 132 3.67 -32.55 -17.72
N VAL A 133 3.29 -32.16 -16.49
CA VAL A 133 2.64 -33.08 -15.56
C VAL A 133 1.12 -32.96 -15.69
N VAL A 134 0.47 -34.04 -16.09
CA VAL A 134 -0.99 -34.12 -16.24
C VAL A 134 -1.53 -35.14 -15.23
N ALA A 135 -2.49 -34.70 -14.39
CA ALA A 135 -3.15 -35.60 -13.45
C ALA A 135 -4.49 -36.09 -14.00
N ILE A 136 -4.82 -37.36 -13.78
CA ILE A 136 -6.14 -37.91 -13.99
C ILE A 136 -6.86 -37.95 -12.66
N ALA A 137 -7.97 -37.20 -12.56
CA ALA A 137 -8.83 -37.09 -11.40
C ALA A 137 -10.28 -37.49 -11.72
N GLY A 138 -11.08 -37.85 -10.73
CA GLY A 138 -12.46 -38.23 -10.90
C GLY A 138 -12.99 -39.09 -9.75
N ALA A 139 -14.28 -39.37 -9.77
CA ALA A 139 -14.96 -40.15 -8.73
C ALA A 139 -14.59 -41.63 -8.78
N THR A 140 -14.92 -42.36 -7.71
CA THR A 140 -14.82 -43.82 -7.66
C THR A 140 -15.68 -44.45 -8.76
N GLY A 141 -15.04 -45.26 -9.59
CA GLY A 141 -15.71 -46.00 -10.65
C GLY A 141 -15.91 -45.20 -11.96
N SER A 142 -15.42 -43.96 -12.08
CA SER A 142 -15.48 -43.21 -13.34
C SER A 142 -14.54 -43.77 -14.43
N GLY A 143 -13.64 -44.68 -14.10
CA GLY A 143 -12.76 -45.34 -15.06
C GLY A 143 -11.37 -44.70 -15.22
N LYS A 144 -10.90 -43.90 -14.26
CA LYS A 144 -9.56 -43.22 -14.25
C LYS A 144 -8.41 -44.16 -14.57
N SER A 145 -8.29 -45.23 -13.82
CA SER A 145 -7.19 -46.22 -14.01
C SER A 145 -7.30 -46.99 -15.32
N THR A 146 -8.52 -47.21 -15.82
CA THR A 146 -8.76 -47.77 -17.16
C THR A 146 -8.28 -46.81 -18.24
N LEU A 147 -8.63 -45.53 -18.13
CA LEU A 147 -8.17 -44.44 -19.02
C LEU A 147 -6.64 -44.28 -18.97
N PHE A 148 -6.07 -44.26 -17.74
CA PHE A 148 -4.63 -44.23 -17.57
C PHE A 148 -3.92 -45.37 -18.32
N ASN A 149 -4.43 -46.60 -18.19
CA ASN A 149 -3.87 -47.74 -18.90
C ASN A 149 -4.08 -47.66 -20.42
N ALA A 150 -5.22 -47.15 -20.87
CA ALA A 150 -5.50 -46.94 -22.29
C ALA A 150 -4.56 -45.90 -22.92
N LEU A 151 -4.33 -44.76 -22.25
CA LEU A 151 -3.34 -43.77 -22.69
C LEU A 151 -1.90 -44.26 -22.65
N ALA A 152 -1.55 -45.05 -21.63
CA ALA A 152 -0.21 -45.65 -21.50
C ALA A 152 -0.03 -46.86 -22.43
N GLN A 153 -1.09 -47.39 -23.01
CA GLN A 153 -1.13 -48.63 -23.84
C GLN A 153 -0.55 -49.88 -23.13
N VAL A 154 -0.55 -49.85 -21.79
CA VAL A 154 -0.02 -50.95 -20.95
C VAL A 154 -0.80 -50.98 -19.64
N PRO A 155 -1.10 -52.15 -19.06
CA PRO A 155 -1.76 -52.28 -17.76
C PRO A 155 -0.78 -51.93 -16.62
N LEU A 156 -0.66 -50.63 -16.34
CA LEU A 156 0.25 -50.08 -15.31
C LEU A 156 -0.44 -49.84 -13.96
N SER A 157 -1.72 -49.50 -13.99
CA SER A 157 -2.55 -49.31 -12.81
C SER A 157 -3.52 -50.47 -12.66
N GLU A 158 -3.76 -50.91 -11.41
CA GLU A 158 -4.68 -52.00 -11.14
C GLU A 158 -6.13 -51.58 -11.45
N THR A 159 -6.81 -52.33 -12.31
CA THR A 159 -8.20 -52.17 -12.62
C THR A 159 -9.00 -53.32 -12.03
N GLY A 160 -10.07 -53.07 -11.28
CA GLY A 160 -10.84 -54.16 -10.68
C GLY A 160 -12.20 -53.76 -10.15
N LEU A 161 -13.09 -54.72 -9.95
CA LEU A 161 -14.43 -54.55 -9.37
C LEU A 161 -14.40 -54.29 -7.87
N ARG A 162 -13.29 -54.50 -7.17
CA ARG A 162 -13.14 -54.21 -5.73
C ARG A 162 -12.70 -52.76 -5.54
N ARG A 163 -13.45 -51.97 -4.78
CA ARG A 163 -13.23 -50.55 -4.51
C ARG A 163 -12.64 -50.34 -3.13
N PRO A 164 -11.70 -49.37 -2.90
CA PRO A 164 -10.97 -48.55 -3.88
C PRO A 164 -9.82 -49.30 -4.55
N THR A 165 -9.59 -49.11 -5.87
CA THR A 165 -8.54 -49.77 -6.64
C THR A 165 -7.18 -49.07 -6.50
N THR A 166 -7.15 -47.74 -6.37
CA THR A 166 -5.94 -46.94 -6.31
C THR A 166 -5.80 -46.29 -4.94
N SER A 167 -4.87 -46.73 -4.11
CA SER A 167 -4.63 -46.21 -2.75
C SER A 167 -3.53 -45.13 -2.70
N ALA A 168 -2.72 -44.99 -3.75
CA ALA A 168 -1.65 -44.01 -3.86
C ALA A 168 -1.45 -43.61 -5.34
N PRO A 169 -1.03 -42.35 -5.63
CA PRO A 169 -0.80 -41.91 -7.00
C PRO A 169 0.22 -42.75 -7.73
N ILE A 170 -0.07 -43.14 -8.95
CA ILE A 170 0.81 -43.85 -9.87
C ILE A 170 1.19 -42.91 -11.01
N ALA A 171 2.47 -42.81 -11.35
CA ALA A 171 2.90 -41.95 -12.46
C ALA A 171 3.53 -42.79 -13.59
N CYS A 172 3.23 -42.33 -14.83
CA CYS A 172 3.89 -42.82 -16.04
C CYS A 172 4.58 -41.65 -16.76
N SER A 173 5.87 -41.82 -17.09
CA SER A 173 6.66 -40.81 -17.80
C SER A 173 7.11 -41.31 -19.15
N TRP A 174 6.85 -40.58 -20.22
CA TRP A 174 7.22 -40.90 -21.60
C TRP A 174 8.66 -40.51 -21.96
N SER A 175 9.34 -39.72 -21.10
CA SER A 175 10.73 -39.31 -21.31
C SER A 175 11.54 -39.36 -20.03
N GLU A 176 12.88 -39.32 -20.17
CA GLU A 176 13.81 -39.28 -19.03
C GLU A 176 13.90 -37.88 -18.44
N GLY A 177 14.30 -37.77 -17.14
CA GLY A 177 14.51 -36.50 -16.47
C GLY A 177 13.35 -36.00 -15.63
N ALA A 178 12.22 -36.71 -15.55
CA ALA A 178 11.07 -36.34 -14.73
C ALA A 178 11.24 -36.61 -13.22
N ALA A 179 12.37 -37.17 -12.76
CA ALA A 179 12.53 -37.59 -11.37
C ALA A 179 12.27 -36.49 -10.35
N GLY A 180 12.81 -35.30 -10.58
CA GLY A 180 12.61 -34.14 -9.67
C GLY A 180 11.16 -33.70 -9.57
N LEU A 181 10.37 -33.75 -10.68
CA LEU A 181 8.94 -33.48 -10.67
C LEU A 181 8.16 -34.52 -9.86
N LEU A 182 8.51 -35.79 -10.04
CA LEU A 182 7.88 -36.92 -9.31
C LEU A 182 8.23 -36.91 -7.82
N ASP A 183 9.45 -36.51 -7.46
CA ASP A 183 9.85 -36.30 -6.06
C ASP A 183 9.05 -35.22 -5.40
N ARG A 184 8.83 -34.10 -6.10
CA ARG A 184 7.98 -32.98 -5.63
C ARG A 184 6.53 -33.41 -5.40
N LEU A 185 5.99 -34.24 -6.27
CA LEU A 185 4.64 -34.82 -6.12
C LEU A 185 4.58 -35.91 -5.02
N ALA A 186 5.69 -36.19 -4.36
CA ALA A 186 5.84 -37.25 -3.36
C ALA A 186 5.40 -38.62 -3.88
N ILE A 187 5.65 -38.93 -5.18
CA ILE A 187 5.36 -40.20 -5.79
C ILE A 187 6.59 -41.10 -5.60
N PRO A 188 6.51 -42.19 -4.83
CA PRO A 188 7.66 -43.03 -4.54
C PRO A 188 8.14 -43.77 -5.80
N PRO A 189 9.44 -44.08 -5.92
CA PRO A 189 10.04 -44.73 -7.11
C PRO A 189 9.34 -46.04 -7.54
N ARG A 190 8.80 -46.79 -6.57
CA ARG A 190 8.08 -48.06 -6.85
C ARG A 190 6.75 -47.85 -7.60
N LEU A 191 6.18 -46.62 -7.58
CA LEU A 191 4.93 -46.28 -8.29
C LEU A 191 5.20 -45.46 -9.55
N ARG A 192 6.44 -45.29 -9.96
CA ARG A 192 6.82 -44.66 -11.22
C ARG A 192 6.97 -45.73 -12.30
N ARG A 193 6.35 -45.46 -13.43
CA ARG A 193 6.30 -46.39 -14.58
C ARG A 193 6.82 -45.69 -15.83
N ARG A 194 7.14 -46.52 -16.84
CA ARG A 194 7.42 -46.07 -18.20
C ARG A 194 6.60 -46.91 -19.17
N PRO A 195 6.08 -46.33 -20.26
CA PRO A 195 5.39 -47.10 -21.29
C PRO A 195 6.40 -48.02 -21.97
N LEU A 196 5.91 -49.14 -22.54
CA LEU A 196 6.73 -50.01 -23.40
C LEU A 196 7.03 -49.28 -24.71
N ALA A 197 8.25 -49.37 -25.22
CA ALA A 197 8.70 -48.68 -26.42
C ALA A 197 7.79 -48.98 -27.62
N GLY A 198 7.10 -47.96 -28.17
CA GLY A 198 6.28 -48.10 -29.34
C GLY A 198 5.30 -46.99 -29.63
N GLY A 199 5.11 -46.01 -28.77
CA GLY A 199 4.19 -44.86 -28.99
C GLY A 199 4.74 -43.60 -28.35
N ALA A 200 6.04 -43.44 -28.28
CA ALA A 200 6.70 -42.52 -27.39
C ALA A 200 6.87 -41.10 -27.96
N GLU A 201 6.82 -40.88 -29.27
CA GLU A 201 7.18 -39.59 -29.87
C GLU A 201 6.08 -38.53 -29.67
N GLU A 202 4.80 -38.89 -29.83
CA GLU A 202 3.68 -37.98 -29.72
C GLU A 202 3.48 -37.44 -28.29
N LEU A 203 3.70 -38.29 -27.29
CA LEU A 203 3.57 -37.94 -25.86
C LEU A 203 4.93 -37.67 -25.19
N SER A 204 5.97 -37.41 -25.97
CA SER A 204 7.29 -37.11 -25.43
C SER A 204 7.24 -35.88 -24.52
N GLY A 205 7.68 -36.01 -23.27
CA GLY A 205 7.59 -34.97 -22.24
C GLY A 205 6.35 -35.08 -21.36
N LEU A 206 5.40 -35.96 -21.64
CA LEU A 206 4.25 -36.19 -20.75
C LEU A 206 4.70 -36.96 -19.48
N VAL A 207 4.21 -36.51 -18.34
CA VAL A 207 4.19 -37.22 -17.06
C VAL A 207 2.71 -37.32 -16.63
N LEU A 208 2.12 -38.49 -16.83
CA LEU A 208 0.72 -38.75 -16.48
C LEU A 208 0.63 -39.36 -15.09
N VAL A 209 -0.27 -38.86 -14.25
CA VAL A 209 -0.46 -39.28 -12.86
C VAL A 209 -1.90 -39.73 -12.63
N ASP A 210 -2.09 -41.02 -12.30
CA ASP A 210 -3.38 -41.57 -11.87
C ASP A 210 -3.58 -41.29 -10.37
N LEU A 211 -4.60 -40.49 -10.05
CA LEU A 211 -4.91 -40.07 -8.67
C LEU A 211 -5.90 -41.03 -8.00
N PRO A 212 -5.83 -41.18 -6.67
CA PRO A 212 -6.89 -41.77 -5.88
C PRO A 212 -8.23 -41.06 -6.11
N ASP A 213 -9.32 -41.71 -5.74
CA ASP A 213 -10.67 -41.16 -5.87
C ASP A 213 -10.86 -39.91 -5.01
N HIS A 214 -11.36 -38.81 -5.60
CA HIS A 214 -11.63 -37.55 -4.88
C HIS A 214 -12.84 -37.67 -3.93
N ASP A 215 -13.78 -38.60 -4.22
CA ASP A 215 -14.97 -38.91 -3.41
C ASP A 215 -14.67 -39.96 -2.32
N SER A 216 -13.40 -40.30 -2.09
CA SER A 216 -12.98 -41.25 -1.05
C SER A 216 -13.41 -40.81 0.35
N ALA A 217 -13.95 -41.74 1.14
CA ALA A 217 -14.25 -41.51 2.54
C ALA A 217 -13.02 -41.23 3.41
N LEU A 218 -11.81 -41.58 2.93
CA LEU A 218 -10.57 -41.37 3.64
C LEU A 218 -10.05 -39.94 3.40
N VAL A 219 -10.01 -39.12 4.49
CA VAL A 219 -9.51 -37.74 4.45
C VAL A 219 -8.12 -37.63 3.84
N LYS A 220 -7.21 -38.58 4.18
CA LYS A 220 -5.85 -38.61 3.64
C LYS A 220 -5.77 -38.73 2.11
N HIS A 221 -6.71 -39.45 1.50
CA HIS A 221 -6.76 -39.56 0.04
C HIS A 221 -7.17 -38.23 -0.60
N ARG A 222 -8.17 -37.55 -0.04
CA ARG A 222 -8.61 -36.23 -0.50
C ARG A 222 -7.50 -35.19 -0.35
N GLU A 223 -6.84 -35.13 0.80
CA GLU A 223 -5.70 -34.21 1.01
C GLU A 223 -4.55 -34.49 0.04
N GLN A 224 -4.31 -35.77 -0.31
CA GLN A 224 -3.31 -36.14 -1.29
C GLN A 224 -3.70 -35.70 -2.69
N VAL A 225 -4.97 -35.90 -3.09
CA VAL A 225 -5.50 -35.43 -4.38
C VAL A 225 -5.37 -33.90 -4.46
N GLU A 226 -5.82 -33.15 -3.48
CA GLU A 226 -5.74 -31.69 -3.45
C GLU A 226 -4.30 -31.19 -3.53
N ARG A 227 -3.36 -31.84 -2.82
CA ARG A 227 -1.94 -31.50 -2.88
C ARG A 227 -1.35 -31.71 -4.27
N VAL A 228 -1.69 -32.83 -4.94
CA VAL A 228 -1.17 -33.12 -6.27
C VAL A 228 -1.80 -32.19 -7.30
N LEU A 229 -3.12 -31.94 -7.22
CA LEU A 229 -3.83 -30.99 -8.09
C LEU A 229 -3.24 -29.58 -8.01
N ALA A 230 -2.75 -29.16 -6.84
CA ALA A 230 -2.08 -27.87 -6.68
C ALA A 230 -0.71 -27.77 -7.38
N LEU A 231 -0.07 -28.91 -7.71
CA LEU A 231 1.30 -28.97 -8.20
C LEU A 231 1.42 -29.42 -9.67
N VAL A 232 0.34 -29.95 -10.28
CA VAL A 232 0.36 -30.42 -11.67
C VAL A 232 0.14 -29.28 -12.66
N ASP A 233 0.61 -29.44 -13.88
CA ASP A 233 0.49 -28.45 -14.94
C ASP A 233 -0.90 -28.47 -15.62
N ALA A 234 -1.55 -29.64 -15.66
CA ALA A 234 -2.91 -29.79 -16.19
C ALA A 234 -3.66 -30.97 -15.52
N VAL A 235 -4.98 -30.99 -15.68
CA VAL A 235 -5.85 -32.00 -15.07
C VAL A 235 -6.81 -32.56 -16.11
N ILE A 236 -6.98 -33.89 -16.13
CA ILE A 236 -8.02 -34.60 -16.86
C ILE A 236 -9.05 -35.05 -15.83
N TRP A 237 -10.22 -34.41 -15.81
CA TRP A 237 -11.37 -34.80 -15.00
C TRP A 237 -12.17 -35.88 -15.71
N VAL A 238 -12.18 -37.08 -15.15
CA VAL A 238 -12.93 -38.22 -15.70
C VAL A 238 -14.25 -38.32 -14.98
N VAL A 239 -15.34 -38.06 -15.70
CA VAL A 239 -16.72 -38.21 -15.22
C VAL A 239 -17.40 -39.36 -15.94
N ASP A 240 -18.39 -40.00 -15.30
CA ASP A 240 -19.22 -41.03 -15.88
C ASP A 240 -20.67 -40.53 -16.03
N PRO A 241 -21.50 -41.18 -16.88
CA PRO A 241 -22.87 -40.75 -17.14
C PRO A 241 -23.80 -40.73 -15.91
N GLU A 242 -23.41 -41.39 -14.82
CA GLU A 242 -24.21 -41.43 -13.59
C GLU A 242 -23.84 -40.29 -12.62
N LYS A 243 -22.60 -39.74 -12.73
CA LYS A 243 -22.03 -38.79 -11.74
C LYS A 243 -21.52 -37.49 -12.38
N TYR A 244 -21.71 -37.26 -13.69
CA TYR A 244 -21.21 -36.02 -14.32
C TYR A 244 -21.79 -34.74 -13.71
N ALA A 245 -23.00 -34.79 -13.14
CA ALA A 245 -23.67 -33.68 -12.48
C ALA A 245 -23.56 -33.72 -10.94
N ASP A 246 -22.53 -34.40 -10.39
CA ASP A 246 -22.33 -34.47 -8.94
C ASP A 246 -21.96 -33.11 -8.38
N ALA A 247 -22.80 -32.59 -7.48
CA ALA A 247 -22.58 -31.28 -6.83
C ALA A 247 -21.22 -31.18 -6.12
N ALA A 248 -20.72 -32.29 -5.53
CA ALA A 248 -19.41 -32.27 -4.85
C ALA A 248 -18.27 -32.07 -5.85
N LEU A 249 -18.36 -32.58 -7.07
CA LEU A 249 -17.40 -32.36 -8.14
C LEU A 249 -17.44 -30.90 -8.60
N HIS A 250 -18.61 -30.37 -8.88
CA HIS A 250 -18.78 -29.00 -9.38
C HIS A 250 -18.41 -27.94 -8.35
N GLU A 251 -18.97 -28.00 -7.14
CA GLU A 251 -18.77 -26.96 -6.12
C GLU A 251 -17.35 -26.96 -5.52
N ARG A 252 -16.76 -28.14 -5.35
CA ARG A 252 -15.48 -28.27 -4.65
C ARG A 252 -14.27 -28.20 -5.57
N TYR A 253 -14.40 -28.66 -6.82
CA TYR A 253 -13.27 -28.80 -7.72
C TYR A 253 -13.40 -27.98 -9.00
N LEU A 254 -14.49 -28.11 -9.77
CA LEU A 254 -14.60 -27.47 -11.08
C LEU A 254 -14.80 -25.96 -10.96
N ARG A 255 -15.71 -25.49 -10.14
CA ARG A 255 -15.95 -24.06 -9.91
C ARG A 255 -14.73 -23.30 -9.39
N PRO A 256 -13.98 -23.79 -8.39
CA PRO A 256 -12.71 -23.17 -7.98
C PRO A 256 -11.63 -23.16 -9.08
N LEU A 257 -11.68 -24.13 -10.01
CA LEU A 257 -10.74 -24.23 -11.13
C LEU A 257 -11.22 -23.50 -12.40
N ALA A 258 -12.32 -22.76 -12.37
CA ALA A 258 -12.85 -22.04 -13.53
C ALA A 258 -11.80 -21.14 -14.22
N GLY A 259 -10.94 -20.49 -13.43
CA GLY A 259 -9.81 -19.69 -13.93
C GLY A 259 -8.68 -20.49 -14.60
N HIS A 260 -8.69 -21.83 -14.50
CA HIS A 260 -7.68 -22.75 -15.06
C HIS A 260 -8.24 -23.56 -16.24
N ALA A 261 -9.30 -23.06 -16.90
CA ALA A 261 -9.97 -23.76 -18.00
C ALA A 261 -8.99 -24.21 -19.11
N GLU A 262 -8.05 -23.38 -19.52
CA GLU A 262 -7.06 -23.68 -20.58
C GLU A 262 -6.13 -24.85 -20.27
N VAL A 263 -6.02 -25.29 -19.02
CA VAL A 263 -5.21 -26.42 -18.58
C VAL A 263 -6.07 -27.57 -18.02
N THR A 264 -7.37 -27.54 -18.33
CA THR A 264 -8.36 -28.52 -17.84
C THR A 264 -8.97 -29.27 -19.01
N PHE A 265 -8.95 -30.61 -18.92
CA PHE A 265 -9.65 -31.54 -19.80
C PHE A 265 -10.78 -32.15 -18.98
N VAL A 266 -12.01 -32.18 -19.53
CA VAL A 266 -13.16 -32.86 -18.93
C VAL A 266 -13.59 -33.99 -19.87
N VAL A 267 -13.58 -35.20 -19.37
CA VAL A 267 -13.80 -36.41 -20.18
C VAL A 267 -15.00 -37.15 -19.67
N LEU A 268 -16.05 -37.17 -20.48
CA LEU A 268 -17.21 -38.06 -20.27
C LEU A 268 -16.82 -39.49 -20.71
N ASN A 269 -16.49 -40.32 -19.73
CA ASN A 269 -16.10 -41.71 -19.97
C ASN A 269 -17.32 -42.66 -19.91
N GLN A 270 -17.15 -43.89 -20.37
CA GLN A 270 -18.16 -44.97 -20.38
C GLN A 270 -19.35 -44.66 -21.31
N VAL A 271 -19.09 -43.96 -22.43
CA VAL A 271 -20.14 -43.70 -23.44
C VAL A 271 -20.68 -44.98 -24.09
N ASP A 272 -19.90 -46.08 -24.04
CA ASP A 272 -20.34 -47.42 -24.45
C ASP A 272 -21.60 -47.92 -23.69
N ARG A 273 -21.90 -47.34 -22.54
CA ARG A 273 -23.10 -47.63 -21.74
C ARG A 273 -24.33 -46.83 -22.17
N LEU A 274 -24.17 -45.82 -23.01
CA LEU A 274 -25.22 -44.94 -23.46
C LEU A 274 -25.75 -45.37 -24.83
N PRO A 275 -27.08 -45.53 -25.00
CA PRO A 275 -27.65 -45.93 -26.28
C PRO A 275 -27.84 -44.74 -27.24
N GLY A 276 -27.46 -44.94 -28.51
CA GLY A 276 -27.74 -44.00 -29.60
C GLY A 276 -27.13 -42.60 -29.35
N GLU A 277 -27.93 -41.54 -29.52
CA GLU A 277 -27.53 -40.14 -29.36
C GLU A 277 -27.47 -39.67 -27.91
N ALA A 278 -27.64 -40.55 -26.92
CA ALA A 278 -27.67 -40.19 -25.52
C ALA A 278 -26.28 -39.68 -25.05
N ALA A 279 -25.18 -40.13 -25.65
CA ALA A 279 -23.84 -39.65 -25.34
C ALA A 279 -23.69 -38.15 -25.67
N ASP A 280 -24.17 -37.72 -26.84
CA ASP A 280 -24.12 -36.30 -27.26
C ASP A 280 -24.99 -35.43 -26.35
N GLN A 281 -26.19 -35.90 -25.98
CA GLN A 281 -27.07 -35.16 -25.05
C GLN A 281 -26.46 -34.97 -23.68
N VAL A 282 -25.79 -35.98 -23.11
CA VAL A 282 -25.10 -35.90 -21.82
C VAL A 282 -23.88 -35.00 -21.94
N LEU A 283 -23.16 -35.05 -23.07
CA LEU A 283 -22.01 -34.18 -23.32
C LEU A 283 -22.42 -32.70 -23.39
N ASP A 284 -23.53 -32.39 -24.06
CA ASP A 284 -24.07 -31.02 -24.16
C ASP A 284 -24.56 -30.52 -22.80
N ASP A 285 -25.21 -31.40 -22.01
CA ASP A 285 -25.60 -31.03 -20.64
C ASP A 285 -24.38 -30.80 -19.73
N LEU A 286 -23.32 -31.60 -19.86
CA LEU A 286 -22.06 -31.40 -19.16
C LEU A 286 -21.42 -30.05 -19.53
N ARG A 287 -21.37 -29.69 -20.82
CA ARG A 287 -20.86 -28.38 -21.28
C ARG A 287 -21.65 -27.23 -20.67
N ARG A 288 -22.98 -27.34 -20.62
CA ARG A 288 -23.87 -26.36 -19.99
C ARG A 288 -23.54 -26.20 -18.48
N LEU A 289 -23.33 -27.31 -17.76
CA LEU A 289 -23.00 -27.28 -16.34
C LEU A 289 -21.63 -26.63 -16.10
N LEU A 290 -20.65 -26.89 -16.97
CA LEU A 290 -19.33 -26.24 -16.91
C LEU A 290 -19.40 -24.73 -17.13
N ASP A 291 -20.23 -24.28 -18.07
CA ASP A 291 -20.49 -22.86 -18.31
C ASP A 291 -21.19 -22.21 -17.11
N GLU A 292 -22.17 -22.89 -16.49
CA GLU A 292 -22.79 -22.44 -15.24
C GLU A 292 -21.79 -22.31 -14.05
N ASP A 293 -20.77 -23.16 -14.02
CA ASP A 293 -19.66 -23.07 -13.06
C ASP A 293 -18.68 -21.93 -13.40
N GLY A 294 -18.82 -21.26 -14.53
CA GLY A 294 -17.93 -20.21 -15.02
C GLY A 294 -16.65 -20.73 -15.67
N MET A 295 -16.60 -22.03 -16.01
CA MET A 295 -15.49 -22.63 -16.74
C MET A 295 -15.71 -22.43 -18.24
N ALA A 296 -14.92 -21.59 -18.88
CA ALA A 296 -14.97 -21.38 -20.31
C ALA A 296 -14.71 -22.72 -21.03
N VAL A 297 -15.59 -23.12 -21.95
CA VAL A 297 -15.40 -24.30 -22.78
C VAL A 297 -14.75 -23.89 -24.08
N GLY A 298 -13.62 -24.53 -24.42
CA GLY A 298 -12.88 -24.27 -25.66
C GLY A 298 -13.58 -24.91 -26.84
N GLU A 299 -14.35 -24.12 -27.59
CA GLU A 299 -14.98 -24.54 -28.84
C GLU A 299 -14.36 -23.78 -30.02
N HIS A 300 -14.22 -24.45 -31.17
CA HIS A 300 -13.75 -23.84 -32.42
C HIS A 300 -12.40 -23.09 -32.34
N GLY A 301 -11.54 -23.47 -31.37
CA GLY A 301 -10.21 -22.84 -31.19
C GLY A 301 -10.17 -21.68 -30.20
N ASP A 302 -11.27 -21.38 -29.52
CA ASP A 302 -11.29 -20.45 -28.42
C ASP A 302 -10.58 -21.02 -27.19
N PRO A 303 -9.87 -20.21 -26.38
CA PRO A 303 -9.22 -20.69 -25.17
C PRO A 303 -10.25 -21.12 -24.13
N GLY A 304 -10.11 -22.35 -23.63
CA GLY A 304 -11.04 -22.90 -22.64
C GLY A 304 -10.73 -24.36 -22.31
N ALA A 305 -11.62 -24.98 -21.52
CA ALA A 305 -11.53 -26.39 -21.18
C ALA A 305 -11.86 -27.28 -22.39
N THR A 306 -11.07 -28.33 -22.60
CA THR A 306 -11.31 -29.32 -23.62
C THR A 306 -12.30 -30.35 -23.09
N VAL A 307 -13.47 -30.50 -23.73
CA VAL A 307 -14.53 -31.43 -23.30
C VAL A 307 -14.72 -32.52 -24.33
N LEU A 308 -14.46 -33.77 -23.95
CA LEU A 308 -14.47 -34.93 -24.84
C LEU A 308 -15.35 -36.06 -24.29
N ALA A 309 -15.96 -36.85 -25.20
CA ALA A 309 -16.67 -38.07 -24.86
C ALA A 309 -15.87 -39.30 -25.33
N LEU A 310 -15.70 -40.30 -24.46
CA LEU A 310 -14.93 -41.49 -24.79
C LEU A 310 -15.36 -42.75 -23.99
N SER A 311 -14.91 -43.90 -24.43
CA SER A 311 -14.93 -45.12 -23.64
C SER A 311 -13.51 -45.67 -23.49
N ALA A 312 -12.96 -45.58 -22.30
CA ALA A 312 -11.65 -46.18 -21.99
C ALA A 312 -11.66 -47.71 -22.09
N LEU A 313 -12.82 -48.35 -22.05
CA LEU A 313 -12.98 -49.79 -22.15
C LEU A 313 -12.97 -50.27 -23.62
N SER A 314 -13.71 -49.62 -24.51
CA SER A 314 -13.78 -49.96 -25.94
C SER A 314 -12.65 -49.36 -26.75
N GLY A 315 -12.00 -48.27 -26.24
CA GLY A 315 -11.01 -47.46 -26.95
C GLY A 315 -11.61 -46.33 -27.78
N GLU A 316 -12.94 -46.19 -27.85
CA GLU A 316 -13.64 -45.14 -28.58
C GLU A 316 -13.27 -43.74 -28.00
N GLY A 317 -12.88 -42.77 -28.83
CA GLY A 317 -12.52 -41.41 -28.43
C GLY A 317 -11.17 -41.28 -27.66
N VAL A 318 -10.49 -42.39 -27.34
CA VAL A 318 -9.24 -42.35 -26.59
C VAL A 318 -8.10 -41.75 -27.42
N GLU A 319 -8.05 -42.01 -28.72
CA GLU A 319 -7.04 -41.40 -29.61
C GLU A 319 -7.22 -39.89 -29.74
N GLU A 320 -8.49 -39.42 -29.79
CA GLU A 320 -8.75 -37.96 -29.80
C GLU A 320 -8.24 -37.26 -28.54
N LEU A 321 -8.45 -37.86 -27.35
CA LEU A 321 -7.88 -37.37 -26.11
C LEU A 321 -6.33 -37.44 -26.13
N ARG A 322 -5.77 -38.50 -26.70
CA ARG A 322 -4.31 -38.69 -26.83
C ARG A 322 -3.69 -37.60 -27.70
N ASP A 323 -4.32 -37.31 -28.84
CA ASP A 323 -3.89 -36.23 -29.76
C ASP A 323 -4.00 -34.86 -29.11
N ALA A 324 -5.10 -34.58 -28.40
CA ALA A 324 -5.33 -33.33 -27.70
C ALA A 324 -4.27 -33.13 -26.58
N VAL A 325 -4.01 -34.15 -25.77
CA VAL A 325 -2.96 -34.12 -24.73
C VAL A 325 -1.56 -34.02 -25.36
N GLY A 326 -1.32 -34.76 -26.46
CA GLY A 326 -0.04 -34.70 -27.18
C GLY A 326 0.26 -33.29 -27.70
N THR A 327 -0.71 -32.66 -28.38
CA THR A 327 -0.63 -31.28 -28.86
C THR A 327 -0.35 -30.31 -27.70
N PHE A 328 -1.11 -30.43 -26.62
CA PHE A 328 -0.95 -29.61 -25.40
C PHE A 328 0.45 -29.74 -24.79
N VAL A 329 1.01 -30.95 -24.73
CA VAL A 329 2.36 -31.20 -24.21
C VAL A 329 3.44 -30.63 -25.13
N GLN A 330 3.27 -30.77 -26.46
CA GLN A 330 4.23 -30.24 -27.46
C GLN A 330 4.31 -28.71 -27.49
N GLU A 331 3.25 -28.01 -27.17
CA GLU A 331 3.23 -26.55 -27.03
C GLU A 331 4.15 -26.05 -25.91
N ARG A 332 4.48 -26.87 -24.92
CA ARG A 332 5.35 -26.57 -23.76
C ARG A 332 4.94 -25.31 -22.97
N THR A 333 3.69 -24.92 -23.07
CA THR A 333 3.14 -23.71 -22.41
C THR A 333 2.33 -24.01 -21.17
N ALA A 334 2.05 -25.27 -20.88
CA ALA A 334 1.18 -25.71 -19.80
C ALA A 334 1.52 -25.10 -18.43
N ALA A 335 2.78 -25.17 -18.02
CA ALA A 335 3.24 -24.59 -16.75
C ALA A 335 3.09 -23.07 -16.72
N ALA A 336 3.30 -22.39 -17.85
CA ALA A 336 3.11 -20.93 -17.94
C ALA A 336 1.64 -20.55 -17.90
N ARG A 337 0.75 -21.26 -18.59
CA ARG A 337 -0.71 -21.07 -18.54
C ARG A 337 -1.23 -21.28 -17.12
N ARG A 338 -0.85 -22.39 -16.49
CA ARG A 338 -1.23 -22.67 -15.09
C ARG A 338 -0.79 -21.55 -14.15
N LEU A 339 0.48 -21.16 -14.19
CA LEU A 339 1.01 -20.11 -13.34
C LEU A 339 0.39 -18.74 -13.63
N SER A 340 0.05 -18.46 -14.89
CA SER A 340 -0.70 -17.25 -15.24
C SER A 340 -2.07 -17.21 -14.57
N ALA A 341 -2.79 -18.33 -14.59
CA ALA A 341 -4.08 -18.46 -13.92
C ALA A 341 -3.96 -18.31 -12.40
N ASP A 342 -2.92 -18.89 -11.79
CA ASP A 342 -2.64 -18.73 -10.36
C ASP A 342 -2.32 -17.25 -9.99
N VAL A 343 -1.58 -16.53 -10.85
CA VAL A 343 -1.33 -15.08 -10.70
C VAL A 343 -2.64 -14.29 -10.83
N ASP A 344 -3.53 -14.65 -11.76
CA ASP A 344 -4.82 -14.00 -11.93
C ASP A 344 -5.73 -14.22 -10.71
N ALA A 345 -5.75 -15.43 -10.17
CA ALA A 345 -6.48 -15.77 -8.94
C ALA A 345 -5.95 -14.98 -7.73
N ALA A 346 -4.62 -14.93 -7.54
CA ALA A 346 -4.00 -14.14 -6.49
C ALA A 346 -4.30 -12.63 -6.65
N ALA A 347 -4.22 -12.10 -7.87
CA ALA A 347 -4.57 -10.72 -8.17
C ALA A 347 -6.04 -10.42 -7.85
N HIS A 348 -6.95 -11.36 -8.17
CA HIS A 348 -8.36 -11.22 -7.84
C HIS A 348 -8.60 -11.17 -6.33
N GLY A 349 -7.97 -12.05 -5.57
CA GLY A 349 -8.04 -12.07 -4.10
C GLY A 349 -7.52 -10.78 -3.45
N LEU A 350 -6.47 -10.20 -4.03
CA LEU A 350 -5.86 -8.97 -3.55
C LEU A 350 -6.59 -7.68 -3.97
N ARG A 351 -7.59 -7.77 -4.85
CA ARG A 351 -8.28 -6.61 -5.43
C ARG A 351 -8.82 -5.63 -4.39
N ALA A 352 -9.44 -6.13 -3.34
CA ALA A 352 -10.02 -5.33 -2.27
C ALA A 352 -8.98 -4.50 -1.49
N ALA A 353 -7.72 -5.00 -1.43
CA ALA A 353 -6.63 -4.34 -0.73
C ALA A 353 -5.94 -3.23 -1.56
N TYR A 354 -6.08 -3.24 -2.90
CA TYR A 354 -5.33 -2.33 -3.77
C TYR A 354 -6.16 -1.43 -4.67
N VAL A 355 -7.43 -1.76 -4.91
CA VAL A 355 -8.29 -0.95 -5.78
C VAL A 355 -9.03 0.09 -4.98
N ALA A 356 -8.67 1.35 -5.18
CA ALA A 356 -9.32 2.50 -4.56
C ALA A 356 -10.69 2.80 -5.17
N HIS A 357 -11.58 3.35 -4.34
CA HIS A 357 -12.90 3.82 -4.74
C HIS A 357 -12.91 5.35 -4.77
N GLY A 358 -12.49 5.95 -5.89
CA GLY A 358 -12.50 7.41 -6.05
C GLY A 358 -11.13 8.05 -6.26
N ARG A 359 -11.06 9.36 -6.02
CA ARG A 359 -9.80 10.13 -6.10
C ARG A 359 -8.96 9.85 -4.86
N THR A 360 -7.72 9.47 -5.07
CA THR A 360 -6.74 9.24 -3.99
C THR A 360 -5.77 10.40 -3.94
N GLY A 361 -5.56 10.96 -2.77
CA GLY A 361 -4.57 12.00 -2.52
C GLY A 361 -5.16 13.26 -1.91
N LEU A 362 -4.29 14.12 -1.41
CA LEU A 362 -4.64 15.40 -0.81
C LEU A 362 -4.60 16.49 -1.89
N ASP A 363 -5.69 17.21 -2.09
CA ASP A 363 -5.72 18.34 -3.01
C ASP A 363 -5.05 19.60 -2.38
N GLU A 364 -4.81 20.62 -3.18
CA GLU A 364 -4.15 21.84 -2.71
C GLU A 364 -5.04 22.60 -1.73
N ARG A 365 -6.34 22.56 -1.92
CA ARG A 365 -7.31 23.20 -1.02
C ARG A 365 -7.27 22.60 0.39
N SER A 366 -7.24 21.27 0.51
CA SER A 366 -7.12 20.60 1.81
C SER A 366 -5.83 20.97 2.53
N ARG A 367 -4.72 21.15 1.78
CA ARG A 367 -3.43 21.60 2.34
C ARG A 367 -3.49 23.05 2.82
N GLU A 368 -4.13 23.93 2.07
CA GLU A 368 -4.33 25.33 2.43
C GLU A 368 -5.25 25.47 3.64
N ASP A 369 -6.36 24.72 3.69
CA ASP A 369 -7.27 24.67 4.83
C ASP A 369 -6.60 24.17 6.09
N PHE A 370 -5.76 23.14 6.00
CA PHE A 370 -4.94 22.65 7.11
C PHE A 370 -3.98 23.74 7.63
N ALA A 371 -3.25 24.41 6.73
CA ALA A 371 -2.34 25.50 7.09
C ALA A 371 -3.08 26.69 7.74
N ALA A 372 -4.29 27.01 7.26
CA ALA A 372 -5.12 28.06 7.82
C ALA A 372 -5.59 27.72 9.24
N ARG A 373 -6.03 26.49 9.49
CA ARG A 373 -6.43 26.00 10.82
C ARG A 373 -5.27 26.00 11.82
N LEU A 374 -4.07 25.62 11.38
CA LEU A 374 -2.86 25.70 12.22
C LEU A 374 -2.52 27.16 12.57
N ALA A 375 -2.60 28.06 11.59
CA ALA A 375 -2.35 29.48 11.81
C ALA A 375 -3.38 30.10 12.78
N GLU A 376 -4.62 29.68 12.72
CA GLU A 376 -5.67 30.08 13.67
C GLU A 376 -5.38 29.52 15.08
N ALA A 377 -5.01 28.23 15.18
CA ALA A 377 -4.70 27.59 16.46
C ALA A 377 -3.52 28.26 17.19
N VAL A 378 -2.49 28.71 16.45
CA VAL A 378 -1.33 29.46 16.97
C VAL A 378 -1.68 30.93 17.28
N GLY A 379 -2.87 31.39 16.91
CA GLY A 379 -3.28 32.78 17.14
C GLY A 379 -2.52 33.79 16.26
N ALA A 380 -2.26 33.47 14.99
CA ALA A 380 -1.48 34.33 14.09
C ALA A 380 -2.12 35.71 13.90
N GLU A 381 -3.45 35.82 13.92
CA GLU A 381 -4.18 37.07 13.84
C GLU A 381 -3.98 37.92 15.10
N ALA A 382 -4.16 37.33 16.28
CA ALA A 382 -3.93 37.98 17.58
C ALA A 382 -2.48 38.48 17.73
N ALA A 383 -1.49 37.70 17.24
CA ALA A 383 -0.08 38.08 17.20
C ALA A 383 0.14 39.29 16.29
N GLY A 384 -0.50 39.34 15.12
CA GLY A 384 -0.48 40.50 14.21
C GLY A 384 -1.05 41.76 14.84
N GLU A 385 -2.21 41.68 15.49
CA GLU A 385 -2.80 42.79 16.21
C GLU A 385 -1.93 43.25 17.40
N ALA A 386 -1.35 42.34 18.14
CA ALA A 386 -0.43 42.64 19.22
C ALA A 386 0.80 43.41 18.71
N ALA A 387 1.37 42.97 17.58
CA ALA A 387 2.46 43.65 16.90
C ALA A 387 2.07 45.05 16.42
N GLU A 388 0.90 45.20 15.81
CA GLU A 388 0.37 46.53 15.40
C GLU A 388 0.19 47.47 16.60
N ARG A 389 -0.41 46.96 17.68
CA ARG A 389 -0.58 47.70 18.94
C ARG A 389 0.77 48.09 19.57
N ALA A 390 1.74 47.22 19.58
CA ALA A 390 3.09 47.47 20.09
C ALA A 390 3.78 48.53 19.25
N TRP A 391 3.65 48.49 17.93
CA TRP A 391 4.23 49.47 17.01
C TRP A 391 3.59 50.86 17.23
N ARG A 392 2.28 50.97 17.35
CA ARG A 392 1.53 52.22 17.66
C ARG A 392 1.98 52.80 19.00
N ARG A 393 2.13 51.96 20.05
CA ARG A 393 2.60 52.41 21.36
C ARG A 393 4.06 52.94 21.28
N HIS A 394 4.91 52.28 20.50
CA HIS A 394 6.27 52.74 20.30
C HIS A 394 6.32 54.09 19.57
N ALA A 395 5.54 54.25 18.52
CA ALA A 395 5.42 55.50 17.79
C ALA A 395 4.83 56.65 18.64
N GLY A 396 3.79 56.40 19.42
CA GLY A 396 3.17 57.39 20.31
C GLY A 396 4.11 57.87 21.43
N ARG A 397 5.14 57.06 21.83
CA ARG A 397 6.17 57.52 22.80
C ARG A 397 7.16 58.51 22.19
N ALA A 398 7.32 58.46 20.87
CA ALA A 398 8.28 59.32 20.17
C ALA A 398 7.64 60.63 19.71
N CYS A 399 6.36 60.65 19.39
CA CYS A 399 5.61 61.80 18.81
C CYS A 399 4.74 62.57 19.83
N GLY A 400 4.93 62.41 21.15
CA GLY A 400 4.17 63.16 22.15
C GLY A 400 4.73 64.54 22.43
N THR A 401 3.84 65.56 22.73
CA THR A 401 4.30 66.87 23.15
C THR A 401 5.22 66.75 24.40
N PRO A 402 6.22 67.66 24.58
CA PRO A 402 7.11 67.61 25.74
C PRO A 402 6.39 67.57 27.09
N TRP A 403 5.25 68.29 27.19
CA TRP A 403 4.42 68.32 28.38
C TRP A 403 3.73 66.97 28.64
N LEU A 404 3.21 66.33 27.63
CA LEU A 404 2.64 64.98 27.72
C LEU A 404 3.73 63.93 28.02
N ARG A 405 4.95 64.11 27.50
CA ARG A 405 6.12 63.24 27.85
C ARG A 405 6.49 63.38 29.30
N LEU A 406 6.55 64.64 29.83
CA LEU A 406 6.85 64.94 31.23
C LEU A 406 5.74 64.38 32.13
N TRP A 407 4.47 64.53 31.78
CA TRP A 407 3.35 64.02 32.56
C TRP A 407 3.34 62.48 32.55
N ARG A 408 3.48 61.82 31.38
CA ARG A 408 3.64 60.35 31.30
C ARG A 408 4.86 59.82 32.04
N TRP A 409 5.94 60.60 32.11
CA TRP A 409 7.11 60.26 32.92
C TRP A 409 6.80 60.37 34.42
N TYR A 410 6.09 61.39 34.84
CA TYR A 410 5.63 61.61 36.21
C TYR A 410 4.61 60.54 36.65
N GLU A 411 3.67 60.22 35.80
CA GLU A 411 2.67 59.15 36.02
C GLU A 411 3.34 57.78 36.18
N ARG A 412 4.37 57.46 35.36
CA ARG A 412 5.17 56.22 35.51
C ARG A 412 5.99 56.19 36.82
N LYS A 413 6.43 57.30 37.35
CA LYS A 413 7.05 57.34 38.66
C LYS A 413 6.08 57.11 39.81
N ARG A 414 4.80 57.40 39.59
CA ARG A 414 3.75 57.22 40.62
C ARG A 414 3.14 55.82 40.61
N VAL A 415 3.12 55.15 39.44
CA VAL A 415 2.68 53.77 39.32
C VAL A 415 3.91 52.94 39.10
N PRO A 416 4.32 52.05 40.02
CA PRO A 416 5.36 51.07 39.76
C PRO A 416 4.92 50.28 38.55
N ASP A 417 5.81 50.16 37.54
CA ASP A 417 5.60 49.30 36.41
C ASP A 417 5.25 47.90 36.97
N GLY A 418 3.97 47.59 37.01
CA GLY A 418 3.53 46.22 37.12
C GLY A 418 4.28 45.48 36.02
N ALA A 419 4.91 44.37 36.34
CA ALA A 419 5.60 43.49 35.42
C ALA A 419 4.89 43.42 34.07
N PRO A 420 5.63 43.31 32.96
CA PRO A 420 4.96 43.10 31.68
C PRO A 420 3.98 41.93 31.91
N SER A 421 2.71 42.27 31.81
CA SER A 421 1.68 41.23 31.86
C SER A 421 1.82 40.37 30.61
N SER A 422 2.77 39.47 30.64
CA SER A 422 2.53 38.14 30.13
C SER A 422 1.47 37.57 31.06
N SER A 423 0.22 37.96 30.87
CA SER A 423 -0.88 37.18 31.42
C SER A 423 -0.60 35.75 30.97
N PRO A 424 -0.41 34.80 31.89
CA PRO A 424 -0.39 33.42 31.47
C PRO A 424 -1.68 33.21 30.68
N VAL A 425 -1.54 32.73 29.47
CA VAL A 425 -2.68 32.33 28.65
C VAL A 425 -3.53 31.43 29.54
N PRO A 426 -4.82 31.70 29.73
CA PRO A 426 -5.64 30.85 30.59
C PRO A 426 -5.50 29.41 30.13
N ALA A 427 -5.34 28.48 31.08
CA ALA A 427 -5.18 27.05 30.77
C ALA A 427 -6.32 26.50 29.88
N GLU A 428 -7.50 27.10 29.92
CA GLU A 428 -8.62 26.81 29.02
C GLU A 428 -8.34 27.20 27.55
N GLU A 429 -7.60 28.29 27.29
CA GLU A 429 -7.23 28.70 25.92
C GLU A 429 -6.14 27.79 25.35
N GLU A 430 -5.21 27.31 26.16
CA GLU A 430 -4.20 26.32 25.74
C GLU A 430 -4.83 24.98 25.39
N LEU A 431 -5.79 24.51 26.20
CA LEU A 431 -6.54 23.28 25.91
C LEU A 431 -7.35 23.40 24.60
N THR A 432 -7.98 24.53 24.36
CA THR A 432 -8.72 24.77 23.13
C THR A 432 -7.81 24.88 21.90
N ALA A 433 -6.62 25.49 22.03
CA ALA A 433 -5.64 25.55 20.94
C ALA A 433 -5.12 24.14 20.57
N ARG A 434 -4.77 23.33 21.56
CA ARG A 434 -4.36 21.94 21.35
C ARG A 434 -5.44 21.10 20.68
N GLN A 435 -6.68 21.22 21.13
CA GLN A 435 -7.82 20.53 20.52
C GLN A 435 -8.06 20.95 19.06
N ARG A 436 -7.87 22.25 18.72
CA ARG A 436 -7.96 22.72 17.33
C ARG A 436 -6.88 22.11 16.44
N VAL A 437 -5.65 22.01 16.94
CA VAL A 437 -4.54 21.33 16.21
C VAL A 437 -4.87 19.86 15.98
N GLU A 438 -5.30 19.14 17.01
CA GLU A 438 -5.69 17.73 16.90
C GLU A 438 -6.84 17.53 15.90
N GLN A 439 -7.83 18.42 15.93
CA GLN A 439 -8.96 18.38 14.99
C GLN A 439 -8.50 18.66 13.55
N ALA A 440 -7.61 19.65 13.36
CA ALA A 440 -7.05 19.94 12.04
C ALA A 440 -6.29 18.74 11.47
N VAL A 441 -5.49 18.04 12.30
CA VAL A 441 -4.77 16.82 11.91
C VAL A 441 -5.73 15.70 11.56
N ARG A 442 -6.78 15.46 12.36
CA ARG A 442 -7.79 14.43 12.06
C ARG A 442 -8.49 14.71 10.74
N THR A 443 -8.91 15.96 10.52
CA THR A 443 -9.62 16.33 9.28
C THR A 443 -8.75 16.08 8.06
N VAL A 444 -7.49 16.53 8.05
CA VAL A 444 -6.59 16.32 6.90
C VAL A 444 -6.23 14.85 6.71
N ALA A 445 -6.14 14.07 7.80
CA ALA A 445 -5.90 12.64 7.75
C ALA A 445 -7.09 11.88 7.14
N ASP A 446 -8.33 12.25 7.50
CA ASP A 446 -9.54 11.64 6.95
C ASP A 446 -9.74 12.00 5.48
N GLU A 447 -9.51 13.27 5.10
CA GLU A 447 -9.52 13.70 3.69
C GLU A 447 -8.45 12.98 2.86
N ALA A 448 -7.24 12.81 3.39
CA ALA A 448 -6.18 12.08 2.71
C ALA A 448 -6.44 10.57 2.61
N ALA A 449 -7.20 10.00 3.55
CA ALA A 449 -7.57 8.59 3.61
C ALA A 449 -8.82 8.28 2.78
N GLU A 450 -9.55 9.30 2.33
CA GLU A 450 -10.80 9.12 1.57
C GLU A 450 -10.56 8.37 0.27
N GLY A 451 -11.39 7.35 0.01
CA GLY A 451 -11.30 6.51 -1.19
C GLY A 451 -10.18 5.48 -1.19
N LEU A 452 -9.29 5.47 -0.20
CA LEU A 452 -8.26 4.44 -0.07
C LEU A 452 -8.82 3.12 0.49
N PRO A 453 -8.28 1.95 0.10
CA PRO A 453 -8.56 0.69 0.77
C PRO A 453 -8.19 0.76 2.26
N ALA A 454 -8.94 0.01 3.10
CA ALA A 454 -8.85 0.09 4.56
C ALA A 454 -7.43 0.03 5.14
N PRO A 455 -6.51 -0.89 4.73
CA PRO A 455 -5.16 -0.95 5.26
C PRO A 455 -4.34 0.33 4.98
N TRP A 456 -4.51 0.91 3.80
CA TRP A 456 -3.82 2.12 3.36
C TRP A 456 -4.41 3.38 4.00
N ALA A 457 -5.74 3.44 4.13
CA ALA A 457 -6.43 4.50 4.84
C ALA A 457 -5.99 4.57 6.31
N GLN A 458 -5.84 3.42 6.96
CA GLN A 458 -5.32 3.33 8.33
C GLN A 458 -3.86 3.79 8.40
N ALA A 459 -2.99 3.35 7.48
CA ALA A 459 -1.59 3.76 7.45
C ALA A 459 -1.42 5.28 7.29
N VAL A 460 -2.26 5.93 6.47
CA VAL A 460 -2.30 7.40 6.31
C VAL A 460 -2.71 8.07 7.62
N ARG A 461 -3.76 7.60 8.29
CA ARG A 461 -4.19 8.14 9.59
C ARG A 461 -3.11 7.97 10.67
N GLU A 462 -2.47 6.81 10.74
CA GLU A 462 -1.37 6.55 11.67
C GLU A 462 -0.16 7.45 11.39
N ALA A 463 0.17 7.70 10.12
CA ALA A 463 1.24 8.62 9.75
C ALA A 463 0.93 10.05 10.20
N ALA A 464 -0.30 10.51 10.02
CA ALA A 464 -0.75 11.81 10.49
C ALA A 464 -0.72 11.94 12.02
N VAL A 465 -1.20 10.92 12.74
CA VAL A 465 -1.19 10.89 14.22
C VAL A 465 0.24 10.90 14.75
N ARG A 466 1.13 10.06 14.21
CA ARG A 466 2.56 10.05 14.59
C ARG A 466 3.24 11.39 14.31
N GLY A 467 2.89 12.04 13.21
CA GLY A 467 3.39 13.37 12.85
C GLY A 467 2.87 14.47 13.76
N ALA A 468 1.68 14.28 14.34
CA ALA A 468 1.08 15.22 15.28
C ALA A 468 1.71 15.19 16.68
N ASP A 469 2.47 14.13 17.01
CA ASP A 469 3.17 14.05 18.29
C ASP A 469 4.14 15.21 18.47
N GLY A 470 3.97 15.99 19.55
CA GLY A 470 4.76 17.18 19.82
C GLY A 470 4.54 18.34 18.85
N LEU A 471 3.51 18.29 17.98
CA LEU A 471 3.17 19.41 17.09
C LEU A 471 2.67 20.65 17.87
N PRO A 472 1.77 20.54 18.87
CA PRO A 472 1.36 21.68 19.68
C PRO A 472 2.53 22.38 20.35
N GLU A 473 3.44 21.62 20.98
CA GLU A 473 4.63 22.13 21.65
C GLU A 473 5.59 22.84 20.67
N ALA A 474 5.76 22.29 19.48
CA ALA A 474 6.56 22.92 18.42
C ALA A 474 5.94 24.24 17.91
N LEU A 475 4.60 24.29 17.81
CA LEU A 475 3.88 25.49 17.43
C LEU A 475 3.95 26.57 18.52
N ASP A 476 3.90 26.18 19.80
CA ASP A 476 4.09 27.11 20.93
C ASP A 476 5.51 27.67 20.94
N GLU A 477 6.53 26.86 20.72
CA GLU A 477 7.92 27.32 20.60
C GLU A 477 8.10 28.30 19.44
N LEU A 478 7.47 28.02 18.28
CA LEU A 478 7.47 28.92 17.12
C LEU A 478 6.80 30.26 17.46
N SER A 479 5.66 30.24 18.18
CA SER A 479 4.94 31.46 18.58
C SER A 479 5.80 32.35 19.50
N VAL A 480 6.49 31.74 20.46
CA VAL A 480 7.41 32.43 21.37
C VAL A 480 8.60 33.00 20.61
N ARG A 481 9.17 32.23 19.69
CA ARG A 481 10.31 32.67 18.87
C ARG A 481 9.95 33.85 17.97
N GLU A 482 8.82 33.80 17.28
CA GLU A 482 8.33 34.89 16.42
C GLU A 482 7.92 36.12 17.24
N ALA A 483 7.34 35.94 18.43
CA ALA A 483 7.07 37.01 19.36
C ALA A 483 8.37 37.72 19.81
N ALA A 484 9.42 36.97 20.08
CA ALA A 484 10.75 37.53 20.44
C ALA A 484 11.37 38.35 19.28
N VAL A 485 11.20 37.89 18.03
CA VAL A 485 11.62 38.64 16.83
C VAL A 485 10.80 39.94 16.70
N THR A 486 9.51 39.86 16.92
CA THR A 486 8.57 41.02 16.84
C THR A 486 8.80 42.01 18.01
N ALA A 487 9.28 41.55 19.17
CA ALA A 487 9.59 42.40 20.31
C ALA A 487 10.88 43.25 20.10
N LYS A 488 11.75 42.93 19.14
CA LYS A 488 12.88 43.78 18.76
C LYS A 488 12.32 45.11 18.23
N ARG A 489 13.02 46.22 18.64
CA ARG A 489 12.57 47.57 18.29
C ARG A 489 12.36 47.70 16.78
N PRO A 490 11.14 48.08 16.32
CA PRO A 490 10.89 48.25 14.90
C PRO A 490 11.75 49.38 14.32
N LEU A 491 12.14 49.24 13.05
CA LEU A 491 12.88 50.25 12.32
C LEU A 491 12.12 51.57 12.33
N ARG A 492 12.80 52.67 12.71
CA ARG A 492 12.20 53.98 12.75
C ARG A 492 11.93 54.48 11.34
N PRO A 493 10.72 54.96 11.01
CA PRO A 493 10.44 55.55 9.71
C PRO A 493 11.31 56.78 9.44
N ALA A 494 11.70 57.01 8.17
CA ALA A 494 12.60 58.10 7.76
C ALA A 494 12.04 59.50 8.10
N TRP A 495 10.71 59.68 8.18
CA TRP A 495 10.07 60.93 8.52
C TRP A 495 10.09 61.26 10.03
N TRP A 496 10.43 60.30 10.88
CA TRP A 496 10.39 60.44 12.34
C TRP A 496 11.27 61.58 12.91
N PRO A 497 12.50 61.78 12.46
CA PRO A 497 13.31 62.93 12.92
C PRO A 497 12.66 64.27 12.57
N ALA A 498 12.05 64.39 11.38
CA ALA A 498 11.33 65.59 10.96
C ALA A 498 10.14 65.89 11.85
N ALA A 499 9.36 64.89 12.23
CA ALA A 499 8.22 65.03 13.14
C ALA A 499 8.65 65.51 14.55
N VAL A 500 9.80 64.95 15.06
CA VAL A 500 10.36 65.35 16.34
C VAL A 500 10.87 66.80 16.31
N LEU A 501 11.53 67.19 15.19
CA LEU A 501 11.98 68.58 14.99
C LEU A 501 10.78 69.56 14.90
N ALA A 502 9.76 69.21 14.13
CA ALA A 502 8.55 70.04 14.03
C ALA A 502 7.84 70.22 15.38
N GLN A 503 7.81 69.20 16.20
CA GLN A 503 7.21 69.22 17.52
C GLN A 503 8.04 70.03 18.53
N ALA A 504 9.36 69.94 18.43
CA ALA A 504 10.31 70.75 19.23
C ALA A 504 10.22 72.25 18.86
N SER A 505 10.14 72.56 17.55
CA SER A 505 9.98 73.95 17.09
C SER A 505 8.66 74.56 17.52
N MET A 506 7.53 73.84 17.47
CA MET A 506 6.25 74.31 17.99
C MET A 506 6.29 74.58 19.48
N THR A 507 6.99 73.75 20.24
CA THR A 507 7.18 73.96 21.68
C THR A 507 8.04 75.21 21.98
N LEU A 508 9.13 75.41 21.19
CA LEU A 508 9.94 76.61 21.30
C LEU A 508 9.17 77.89 20.97
N VAL A 509 8.35 77.85 19.92
CA VAL A 509 7.46 78.97 19.53
C VAL A 509 6.47 79.28 20.67
N GLN A 510 5.90 78.25 21.31
CA GLN A 510 5.01 78.42 22.45
C GLN A 510 5.70 79.06 23.63
N ILE A 511 6.89 78.56 23.99
CA ILE A 511 7.69 79.12 25.13
C ILE A 511 8.10 80.53 24.82
N TYR A 512 8.64 80.80 23.62
CA TYR A 512 9.04 82.14 23.18
C TYR A 512 7.88 83.14 23.20
N GLY A 513 6.75 82.77 22.61
CA GLY A 513 5.51 83.59 22.61
C GLY A 513 5.02 83.86 24.02
N GLY A 514 5.06 82.88 24.92
CA GLY A 514 4.69 83.00 26.33
C GLY A 514 5.59 83.94 27.11
N LEU A 515 6.91 83.76 26.97
CA LEU A 515 7.91 84.64 27.63
C LEU A 515 7.82 86.08 27.13
N TRP A 516 7.62 86.26 25.80
CA TRP A 516 7.45 87.60 25.23
C TRP A 516 6.19 88.21 25.71
N LEU A 517 5.09 87.49 25.80
CA LEU A 517 3.80 88.00 26.35
C LEU A 517 3.97 88.41 27.82
N VAL A 518 4.63 87.62 28.65
CA VAL A 518 4.92 88.00 30.06
C VAL A 518 5.80 89.24 30.14
N GLY A 519 6.83 89.38 29.30
CA GLY A 519 7.71 90.56 29.27
C GLY A 519 7.00 91.82 28.89
N GLN A 520 5.95 91.75 28.02
CA GLN A 520 5.11 92.88 27.70
C GLN A 520 4.16 93.25 28.86
N ILE A 521 3.58 92.29 29.57
CA ILE A 521 2.73 92.50 30.74
C ILE A 521 3.53 93.16 31.88
N VAL A 522 4.79 92.77 32.05
CA VAL A 522 5.70 93.36 33.10
C VAL A 522 6.30 94.70 32.67
N GLY A 523 6.07 95.17 31.43
CA GLY A 523 6.46 96.49 30.94
C GLY A 523 7.93 96.54 30.45
N VAL A 524 8.57 95.40 30.17
CA VAL A 524 9.95 95.36 29.66
C VAL A 524 10.03 95.63 28.16
N PHE A 525 8.94 95.42 27.40
CA PHE A 525 8.86 95.62 25.96
C PHE A 525 7.71 96.53 25.56
N GLN A 526 7.83 97.18 24.39
CA GLN A 526 6.78 98.10 23.90
C GLN A 526 5.38 97.41 23.74
N PRO A 527 4.25 98.08 23.98
CA PRO A 527 2.96 97.45 24.00
C PRO A 527 2.49 97.01 22.61
N GLY A 528 2.29 95.68 22.45
CA GLY A 528 1.76 95.10 21.23
C GLY A 528 1.39 93.63 21.47
N LEU A 529 0.31 93.39 22.23
CA LEU A 529 -0.11 92.04 22.71
C LEU A 529 -0.50 91.07 21.63
N VAL A 530 -0.77 91.49 20.40
CA VAL A 530 -1.33 90.63 19.32
C VAL A 530 -0.29 89.60 18.81
N VAL A 531 0.92 90.04 18.52
CA VAL A 531 1.94 89.17 17.95
C VAL A 531 2.39 88.03 18.88
N PRO A 532 2.74 88.30 20.17
CA PRO A 532 3.15 87.21 21.10
C PRO A 532 1.96 86.30 21.44
N ALA A 533 0.73 86.84 21.51
CA ALA A 533 -0.46 86.01 21.71
C ALA A 533 -0.73 85.07 20.54
N LEU A 534 -0.55 85.55 19.31
CA LEU A 534 -0.69 84.71 18.10
C LEU A 534 0.40 83.65 18.05
N LEU A 535 1.66 83.97 18.39
CA LEU A 535 2.75 82.98 18.46
C LEU A 535 2.48 81.91 19.52
N MET A 536 2.02 82.31 20.69
CA MET A 536 1.67 81.41 21.77
C MET A 536 0.50 80.49 21.34
N LEU A 537 -0.54 81.03 20.71
CA LEU A 537 -1.71 80.32 20.20
C LEU A 537 -1.28 79.32 19.08
N ALA A 538 -0.42 79.77 18.17
CA ALA A 538 0.14 78.92 17.12
C ALA A 538 0.90 77.71 17.69
N GLY A 539 1.69 77.88 18.76
CA GLY A 539 2.35 76.79 19.47
C GLY A 539 1.40 75.84 20.20
N ILE A 540 0.33 76.43 20.85
CA ILE A 540 -0.69 75.65 21.57
C ILE A 540 -1.52 74.78 20.61
N VAL A 541 -1.91 75.32 19.45
CA VAL A 541 -2.72 74.60 18.45
C VAL A 541 -1.83 73.71 17.56
N GLY A 542 -0.65 74.21 17.17
CA GLY A 542 0.28 73.51 16.30
C GLY A 542 0.86 72.20 16.91
N GLY A 543 1.09 72.17 18.22
CA GLY A 543 1.55 70.99 18.93
C GLY A 543 0.61 69.78 18.78
N PRO A 544 -0.67 69.92 19.18
CA PRO A 544 -1.69 68.88 18.98
C PRO A 544 -1.96 68.54 17.51
N LEU A 545 -1.88 69.49 16.60
CA LEU A 545 -2.06 69.26 15.16
C LEU A 545 -0.93 68.34 14.61
N VAL A 546 0.33 68.61 14.99
CA VAL A 546 1.45 67.76 14.63
C VAL A 546 1.30 66.34 15.25
N GLU A 547 0.86 66.26 16.50
CA GLU A 547 0.58 64.98 17.16
C GLU A 547 -0.52 64.20 16.43
N TRP A 548 -1.64 64.85 16.05
CA TRP A 548 -2.70 64.23 15.24
C TRP A 548 -2.20 63.77 13.89
N ALA A 549 -1.44 64.60 13.16
CA ALA A 549 -0.82 64.21 11.88
C ALA A 549 0.10 63.00 12.02
N CYS A 550 0.93 62.95 13.08
CA CYS A 550 1.77 61.82 13.40
C CYS A 550 0.94 60.55 13.69
N THR A 551 -0.14 60.68 14.47
CA THR A 551 -1.01 59.49 14.76
C THR A 551 -1.68 58.94 13.50
N VAL A 552 -2.05 59.81 12.56
CA VAL A 552 -2.58 59.36 11.25
C VAL A 552 -1.50 58.72 10.39
N ALA A 553 -0.30 59.33 10.30
CA ALA A 553 0.84 58.82 9.53
C ALA A 553 1.34 57.46 10.04
N VAL A 554 1.20 57.18 11.32
CA VAL A 554 1.60 55.92 11.99
C VAL A 554 0.70 54.73 11.61
N ARG A 555 -0.56 54.98 11.25
CA ARG A 555 -1.56 53.90 11.01
C ARG A 555 -1.14 52.97 9.88
N GLY A 556 -0.65 53.47 8.77
CA GLY A 556 -0.24 52.67 7.62
C GLY A 556 0.95 51.72 7.93
N PRO A 557 2.09 52.25 8.40
CA PRO A 557 3.24 51.42 8.81
C PRO A 557 2.93 50.42 9.92
N ALA A 558 2.06 50.81 10.91
CA ALA A 558 1.66 49.90 11.99
C ALA A 558 0.87 48.70 11.46
N ARG A 559 -0.09 48.93 10.55
CA ARG A 559 -0.86 47.85 9.91
C ARG A 559 0.06 46.91 9.12
N ARG A 560 0.99 47.44 8.31
CA ARG A 560 1.94 46.62 7.55
C ARG A 560 2.80 45.76 8.48
N TYR A 561 3.28 46.34 9.58
CA TYR A 561 4.07 45.59 10.56
C TYR A 561 3.28 44.46 11.23
N GLY A 562 2.01 44.69 11.55
CA GLY A 562 1.10 43.66 12.07
C GLY A 562 0.84 42.57 11.04
N GLN A 563 0.55 42.96 9.79
CA GLN A 563 0.34 41.98 8.68
C GLN A 563 1.59 41.15 8.40
N ASP A 564 2.79 41.74 8.47
CA ASP A 564 4.03 41.01 8.27
C ASP A 564 4.31 40.01 9.42
N ALA A 565 3.97 40.39 10.67
CA ALA A 565 4.07 39.49 11.81
C ALA A 565 3.08 38.31 11.68
N GLN A 566 1.83 38.59 11.32
CA GLN A 566 0.80 37.58 11.06
C GLN A 566 1.24 36.61 9.95
N ARG A 567 1.75 37.15 8.82
CA ARG A 567 2.20 36.35 7.68
C ARG A 567 3.33 35.42 8.06
N ARG A 568 4.39 35.94 8.73
CA ARG A 568 5.53 35.12 9.18
C ARG A 568 5.08 33.97 10.09
N LEU A 569 4.21 34.24 11.06
CA LEU A 569 3.74 33.19 11.96
C LEU A 569 2.88 32.16 11.22
N ARG A 570 2.03 32.60 10.27
CA ARG A 570 1.25 31.71 9.40
C ARG A 570 2.16 30.83 8.56
N GLU A 571 3.18 31.38 7.92
CA GLU A 571 4.15 30.64 7.10
C GLU A 571 4.97 29.65 7.94
N ALA A 572 5.40 30.05 9.15
CA ALA A 572 6.12 29.18 10.06
C ALA A 572 5.26 28.00 10.56
N ALA A 573 3.99 28.27 10.92
CA ALA A 573 3.04 27.23 11.33
C ALA A 573 2.74 26.26 10.17
N ALA A 574 2.52 26.79 8.97
CA ALA A 574 2.30 25.98 7.77
C ALA A 574 3.50 25.11 7.43
N ALA A 575 4.73 25.65 7.54
CA ALA A 575 5.97 24.89 7.31
C ALA A 575 6.15 23.77 8.34
N CYS A 576 5.86 24.04 9.62
CA CYS A 576 5.91 23.05 10.68
C CYS A 576 4.88 21.91 10.45
N GLY A 577 3.63 22.28 10.15
CA GLY A 577 2.56 21.32 9.85
C GLY A 577 2.85 20.49 8.61
N ARG A 578 3.44 21.09 7.57
CA ARG A 578 3.87 20.39 6.37
C ARG A 578 4.92 19.33 6.70
N ALA A 579 6.01 19.72 7.35
CA ALA A 579 7.12 18.81 7.63
C ALA A 579 6.72 17.66 8.57
N ARG A 580 5.84 17.92 9.55
CA ARG A 580 5.48 16.91 10.54
C ARG A 580 4.30 16.03 10.14
N VAL A 581 3.31 16.59 9.43
CA VAL A 581 2.06 15.87 9.12
C VAL A 581 1.93 15.60 7.62
N LEU A 582 2.03 16.63 6.77
CA LEU A 582 1.74 16.45 5.34
C LEU A 582 2.80 15.63 4.61
N ASP A 583 4.08 15.80 4.94
CA ASP A 583 5.16 15.05 4.29
C ASP A 583 5.11 13.54 4.61
N PRO A 584 4.92 13.09 5.87
CA PRO A 584 4.68 11.68 6.18
C PRO A 584 3.41 11.11 5.52
N VAL A 585 2.31 11.86 5.50
CA VAL A 585 1.07 11.47 4.79
C VAL A 585 1.33 11.33 3.29
N ALA A 586 2.03 12.29 2.68
CA ALA A 586 2.41 12.21 1.28
C ALA A 586 3.31 11.00 0.98
N GLY A 587 4.19 10.65 1.91
CA GLY A 587 5.03 9.43 1.81
C GLY A 587 4.19 8.15 1.73
N GLU A 588 3.15 8.02 2.56
CA GLU A 588 2.25 6.86 2.51
C GLU A 588 1.39 6.84 1.23
N LEU A 589 0.94 8.01 0.76
CA LEU A 589 0.21 8.13 -0.51
C LEU A 589 1.08 7.77 -1.72
N MET A 590 2.37 8.12 -1.70
CA MET A 590 3.33 7.74 -2.73
C MET A 590 3.56 6.22 -2.76
N ARG A 591 3.73 5.59 -1.59
CA ARG A 591 3.84 4.12 -1.47
C ARG A 591 2.60 3.42 -1.99
N TYR A 592 1.42 3.96 -1.67
CA TYR A 592 0.17 3.40 -2.22
C TYR A 592 0.12 3.48 -3.76
N ARG A 593 0.59 4.58 -4.35
CA ARG A 593 0.66 4.71 -5.82
C ARG A 593 1.59 3.67 -6.44
N GLU A 594 2.78 3.50 -5.88
CA GLU A 594 3.76 2.50 -6.31
C GLU A 594 3.17 1.08 -6.25
N VAL A 595 2.56 0.72 -5.11
CA VAL A 595 1.89 -0.57 -4.93
C VAL A 595 0.74 -0.75 -5.91
N ARG A 596 -0.03 0.29 -6.19
CA ARG A 596 -1.13 0.24 -7.17
C ARG A 596 -0.62 0.04 -8.60
N GLU A 597 0.52 0.62 -8.96
CA GLU A 597 1.17 0.41 -10.25
C GLU A 597 1.64 -1.04 -10.40
N GLN A 598 2.26 -1.60 -9.36
CA GLN A 598 2.65 -3.00 -9.34
C GLN A 598 1.41 -3.92 -9.44
N TYR A 599 0.36 -3.62 -8.69
CA TYR A 599 -0.90 -4.37 -8.80
C TYR A 599 -1.51 -4.31 -10.20
N ALA A 600 -1.50 -3.16 -10.86
CA ALA A 600 -1.98 -3.02 -12.23
C ALA A 600 -1.17 -3.88 -13.22
N THR A 601 0.12 -4.00 -13.02
CA THR A 601 1.00 -4.88 -13.80
C THR A 601 0.69 -6.36 -13.54
N VAL A 602 0.47 -6.75 -12.28
CA VAL A 602 0.08 -8.11 -11.90
C VAL A 602 -1.28 -8.49 -12.50
N ALA A 603 -2.26 -7.58 -12.42
CA ALA A 603 -3.61 -7.83 -12.93
C ALA A 603 -3.69 -7.86 -14.47
N GLY A 604 -2.57 -7.60 -15.17
CA GLY A 604 -2.50 -7.54 -16.62
C GLY A 604 -3.22 -6.31 -17.18
N ASN A 605 -2.63 -5.64 -18.14
CA ASN A 605 -3.16 -4.43 -18.80
C ASN A 605 -4.53 -4.60 -19.51
N ALA A 606 -5.17 -5.75 -19.40
CA ALA A 606 -6.48 -6.01 -20.01
C ALA A 606 -7.63 -5.12 -19.43
N ARG A 607 -7.37 -4.29 -18.42
CA ARG A 607 -8.40 -3.45 -17.75
C ARG A 607 -8.12 -1.95 -17.68
N THR A 608 -7.04 -1.44 -18.24
CA THR A 608 -6.84 0.01 -18.39
C THR A 608 -7.82 0.65 -19.39
N GLY A 609 -8.47 -0.15 -20.23
CA GLY A 609 -9.48 0.34 -21.18
C GLY A 609 -10.85 0.72 -20.55
N LEU A 610 -11.11 0.41 -19.28
CA LEU A 610 -12.36 0.78 -18.61
C LEU A 610 -12.25 2.09 -17.81
N GLY A 611 -11.04 2.50 -17.43
CA GLY A 611 -10.79 3.80 -16.79
C GLY A 611 -10.80 4.95 -17.79
N GLU A 612 -10.27 4.74 -18.99
CA GLU A 612 -10.21 5.78 -20.04
C GLU A 612 -11.55 5.98 -20.77
N ARG A 613 -12.38 4.94 -20.92
CA ARG A 613 -13.73 5.09 -21.47
C ARG A 613 -14.67 5.88 -20.57
N GLY A 614 -14.51 5.80 -19.24
CA GLY A 614 -15.27 6.60 -18.28
C GLY A 614 -14.86 8.09 -18.29
N ALA A 615 -13.60 8.41 -18.53
CA ALA A 615 -13.09 9.77 -18.64
C ALA A 615 -13.44 10.42 -19.99
N SER A 616 -13.44 9.66 -21.09
CA SER A 616 -13.81 10.13 -22.42
C SER A 616 -15.31 10.43 -22.56
N VAL A 617 -16.17 9.65 -21.88
CA VAL A 617 -17.63 9.92 -21.87
C VAL A 617 -17.97 11.15 -21.01
N ALA A 618 -17.20 11.43 -19.94
CA ALA A 618 -17.39 12.61 -19.12
C ALA A 618 -16.88 13.89 -19.79
N GLN A 619 -15.86 13.81 -20.65
CA GLN A 619 -15.39 14.95 -21.44
C GLN A 619 -16.24 15.23 -22.68
N GLY A 620 -16.86 14.20 -23.27
CA GLY A 620 -17.81 14.38 -24.37
C GLY A 620 -19.15 15.03 -23.96
N ALA A 621 -19.58 14.84 -22.72
CA ALA A 621 -20.80 15.44 -22.17
C ALA A 621 -20.65 16.90 -21.68
N ALA A 622 -19.41 17.39 -21.51
CA ALA A 622 -19.13 18.77 -21.13
C ALA A 622 -18.90 19.70 -22.34
N GLY A 623 -18.79 19.16 -23.55
CA GLY A 623 -18.51 19.93 -24.78
C GLY A 623 -19.74 20.38 -25.58
N GLU A 624 -20.95 19.97 -25.20
CA GLU A 624 -22.17 20.16 -26.02
C GLU A 624 -23.21 21.13 -25.41
N ARG A 625 -22.80 22.06 -24.54
CA ARG A 625 -23.70 23.11 -24.05
C ARG A 625 -23.04 24.49 -24.12
N VAL A 626 -22.74 24.98 -25.29
CA VAL A 626 -22.73 26.42 -25.57
C VAL A 626 -22.82 26.62 -27.09
N VAL A 627 -23.99 26.65 -27.66
CA VAL A 627 -24.43 27.53 -28.75
C VAL A 627 -25.94 27.42 -28.83
N PHE A 628 -26.66 28.42 -28.32
CA PHE A 628 -27.86 29.00 -28.92
C PHE A 628 -28.42 30.08 -27.99
N TRP A 629 -28.54 31.27 -28.55
CA TRP A 629 -29.35 32.47 -28.26
C TRP A 629 -28.53 33.73 -28.01
N GLY A 630 -28.62 34.60 -29.02
CA GLY A 630 -28.45 36.01 -28.99
C GLY A 630 -28.40 36.56 -30.38
#